data_e5dd85df3d1a35aae77cb2b620912320
#
_entry.id   e5dd85df3d1a35aae77cb2b620912320
#
_cell.length_a   1.000
_cell.length_b   1.000
_cell.length_c   1.000
_cell.angle_alpha   90.00
_cell.angle_beta   90.00
_cell.angle_gamma   90.00
#
_symmetry.space_group_name_H-M   'P 1'
#
loop_
_entity.id
_entity.type
_entity.pdbx_description
1 polymer ?
#
loop_
_entity_poly.entity_id
_entity_poly.type
_entity_poly.pdbx_seq_one_letter_code
_entity_poly.pdbx_strand_id
1 'polypeptide(L)'
;LYSHNTQRLTAQNVHAQASSTAKGVMGRMLAALAKEQPAGEPPHRVKSYSISGNTKILEGSIAAPNIVSSSGPVRLARFENIRTDLDELTRSESDSLFGETFTQIVDRAVNGAEELQNFLEADEAAVSSAWSGSGTVASQLKVVANIIGAQRLTESEREVFFVRYGGW
;
A
#
# COMPACT_ATOMS: atom_id res chain seq x y z
N LEU A 1 -5.38 -32.08 4.06
CA LEU A 1 -6.09 -31.24 3.07
C LEU A 1 -5.78 -29.78 3.35
N TYR A 2 -4.99 -29.16 2.47
CA TYR A 2 -4.72 -27.73 2.58
C TYR A 2 -5.95 -26.92 2.17
N SER A 3 -6.38 -25.99 3.00
CA SER A 3 -7.45 -25.07 2.63
C SER A 3 -7.01 -24.15 1.49
N HIS A 4 -7.96 -23.68 0.68
CA HIS A 4 -7.67 -22.68 -0.37
C HIS A 4 -6.92 -21.44 0.17
N ASN A 5 -7.24 -21.02 1.40
CA ASN A 5 -6.57 -19.90 2.04
C ASN A 5 -5.09 -20.20 2.30
N THR A 6 -4.75 -21.39 2.78
CA THR A 6 -3.37 -21.79 3.02
C THR A 6 -2.58 -21.87 1.72
N GLN A 7 -3.17 -22.44 0.66
CA GLN A 7 -2.53 -22.50 -0.66
C GLN A 7 -2.25 -21.09 -1.22
N ARG A 8 -3.23 -20.17 -1.10
CA ARG A 8 -3.05 -18.78 -1.51
C ARG A 8 -1.94 -18.08 -0.73
N LEU A 9 -1.91 -18.24 0.59
CA LEU A 9 -0.86 -17.66 1.43
C LEU A 9 0.52 -18.22 1.07
N THR A 10 0.62 -19.52 0.86
CA THR A 10 1.88 -20.18 0.44
C THR A 10 2.36 -19.65 -0.92
N ALA A 11 1.44 -19.49 -1.89
CA ALA A 11 1.77 -18.92 -3.19
C ALA A 11 2.23 -17.45 -3.11
N GLN A 12 1.65 -16.66 -2.21
CA GLN A 12 1.98 -15.25 -2.06
C GLN A 12 3.28 -15.00 -1.28
N ASN A 13 3.69 -15.89 -0.42
CA ASN A 13 4.93 -15.75 0.33
C ASN A 13 6.07 -16.65 -0.17
N VAL A 14 5.75 -17.65 -1.03
CA VAL A 14 6.71 -18.63 -1.55
C VAL A 14 7.42 -19.42 -0.44
N HIS A 15 6.71 -19.67 0.67
CA HIS A 15 7.20 -20.46 1.80
C HIS A 15 6.21 -21.56 2.17
N ALA A 16 6.48 -22.78 1.73
CA ALA A 16 5.58 -23.92 1.93
C ALA A 16 5.37 -24.29 3.42
N GLN A 17 6.35 -24.02 4.28
CA GLN A 17 6.33 -24.43 5.70
C GLN A 17 5.98 -23.28 6.67
N ALA A 18 5.96 -22.02 6.23
CA ALA A 18 5.73 -20.86 7.07
C ALA A 18 4.66 -19.94 6.51
N SER A 19 3.58 -20.51 5.99
CA SER A 19 2.56 -19.81 5.21
C SER A 19 1.87 -18.65 5.94
N SER A 20 1.67 -18.73 7.25
CA SER A 20 0.99 -17.69 8.02
C SER A 20 1.93 -16.59 8.54
N THR A 21 3.18 -16.92 8.83
CA THR A 21 4.13 -16.01 9.49
C THR A 21 5.13 -15.38 8.51
N ALA A 22 5.39 -16.04 7.38
CA ALA A 22 6.33 -15.52 6.39
C ALA A 22 5.81 -14.24 5.73
N LYS A 23 6.69 -13.28 5.51
CA LYS A 23 6.43 -12.07 4.73
C LYS A 23 6.15 -12.41 3.27
N GLY A 24 5.37 -11.57 2.59
CA GLY A 24 5.08 -11.72 1.17
C GLY A 24 6.32 -11.61 0.28
N VAL A 25 6.32 -12.31 -0.85
CA VAL A 25 7.49 -12.34 -1.73
C VAL A 25 7.84 -10.94 -2.27
N MET A 26 6.84 -10.17 -2.71
CA MET A 26 7.08 -8.82 -3.22
C MET A 26 7.52 -7.85 -2.12
N GLY A 27 6.96 -7.97 -0.91
CA GLY A 27 7.40 -7.18 0.24
C GLY A 27 8.87 -7.45 0.62
N ARG A 28 9.33 -8.70 0.51
CA ARG A 28 10.75 -9.07 0.70
C ARG A 28 11.64 -8.54 -0.43
N MET A 29 11.18 -8.60 -1.68
CA MET A 29 11.91 -8.04 -2.82
C MET A 29 12.08 -6.53 -2.69
N LEU A 30 11.04 -5.79 -2.31
CA LEU A 30 11.15 -4.36 -2.02
C LEU A 30 12.13 -4.07 -0.89
N ALA A 31 12.13 -4.90 0.16
CA ALA A 31 13.06 -4.76 1.27
C ALA A 31 14.53 -5.00 0.85
N ALA A 32 14.77 -5.90 -0.10
CA ALA A 32 16.09 -6.10 -0.68
C ALA A 32 16.49 -4.90 -1.56
N LEU A 33 15.62 -4.48 -2.48
CA LEU A 33 15.88 -3.35 -3.37
C LEU A 33 16.15 -2.03 -2.61
N ALA A 34 15.46 -1.80 -1.49
CA ALA A 34 15.70 -0.62 -0.67
C ALA A 34 17.10 -0.58 -0.06
N LYS A 35 17.76 -1.74 0.09
CA LYS A 35 19.10 -1.88 0.67
C LYS A 35 20.21 -1.95 -0.37
N GLU A 36 19.88 -2.17 -1.63
CA GLU A 36 20.86 -2.27 -2.73
C GLU A 36 21.31 -0.89 -3.18
N GLN A 37 21.98 -0.16 -2.29
CA GLN A 37 22.69 1.05 -2.63
C GLN A 37 24.17 0.90 -2.33
N PRO A 38 25.05 1.61 -3.07
CA PRO A 38 26.45 1.70 -2.74
C PRO A 38 26.65 2.18 -1.29
N ALA A 39 27.73 1.76 -0.66
CA ALA A 39 28.01 2.16 0.70
C ALA A 39 28.10 3.71 0.80
N GLY A 40 27.31 4.28 1.70
CA GLY A 40 27.23 5.73 1.89
C GLY A 40 26.04 6.41 1.20
N GLU A 41 25.32 5.73 0.33
CA GLU A 41 24.09 6.25 -0.27
C GLU A 41 22.86 5.95 0.60
N PRO A 42 21.85 6.85 0.64
CA PRO A 42 20.62 6.58 1.37
C PRO A 42 19.85 5.42 0.74
N PRO A 43 19.10 4.64 1.54
CA PRO A 43 18.28 3.54 0.99
C PRO A 43 17.27 4.07 -0.05
N HIS A 44 17.00 3.27 -1.07
CA HIS A 44 15.95 3.60 -2.05
C HIS A 44 14.59 3.79 -1.37
N ARG A 45 13.89 4.83 -1.80
CA ARG A 45 12.50 5.07 -1.40
C ARG A 45 11.58 4.11 -2.15
N VAL A 46 11.05 3.13 -1.43
CA VAL A 46 10.21 2.08 -1.99
C VAL A 46 8.78 2.20 -1.48
N LYS A 47 7.80 2.03 -2.36
CA LYS A 47 6.38 2.01 -2.00
C LYS A 47 5.70 0.77 -2.61
N SER A 48 4.65 0.31 -1.96
CA SER A 48 3.80 -0.77 -2.49
C SER A 48 2.33 -0.39 -2.39
N TYR A 49 1.58 -0.77 -3.42
CA TYR A 49 0.18 -0.43 -3.54
C TYR A 49 -0.67 -1.66 -3.85
N SER A 50 -1.73 -1.87 -3.12
CA SER A 50 -2.73 -2.89 -3.42
C SER A 50 -4.02 -2.24 -3.88
N ILE A 51 -4.43 -2.50 -5.12
CA ILE A 51 -5.67 -1.97 -5.68
C ILE A 51 -6.85 -2.94 -5.47
N SER A 52 -6.64 -4.03 -4.78
CA SER A 52 -7.67 -5.04 -4.52
C SER A 52 -7.75 -5.48 -3.06
N GLY A 53 -7.54 -4.54 -2.15
CA GLY A 53 -7.60 -4.76 -0.70
C GLY A 53 -6.34 -5.38 -0.13
N ASN A 54 -6.44 -5.91 1.10
CA ASN A 54 -5.30 -6.47 1.79
C ASN A 54 -4.78 -7.75 1.10
N THR A 55 -3.47 -7.85 0.96
CA THR A 55 -2.81 -8.99 0.32
C THR A 55 -1.49 -9.36 0.97
N LYS A 56 -1.29 -10.65 1.18
CA LYS A 56 -0.06 -11.19 1.77
C LYS A 56 1.18 -10.94 0.91
N ILE A 57 1.04 -10.90 -0.41
CA ILE A 57 2.16 -10.78 -1.35
C ILE A 57 3.00 -9.50 -1.14
N LEU A 58 2.36 -8.42 -0.70
CA LEU A 58 2.99 -7.12 -0.46
C LEU A 58 3.48 -6.92 0.98
N GLU A 59 3.13 -7.80 1.91
CA GLU A 59 3.58 -7.66 3.30
C GLU A 59 5.10 -7.68 3.39
N GLY A 60 5.68 -6.61 3.87
CA GLY A 60 7.13 -6.42 4.00
C GLY A 60 7.56 -6.00 5.39
N SER A 61 8.86 -5.74 5.55
CA SER A 61 9.47 -5.27 6.79
C SER A 61 9.77 -3.76 6.77
N ILE A 62 9.72 -3.11 5.60
CA ILE A 62 10.12 -1.71 5.45
C ILE A 62 8.90 -0.78 5.46
N ALA A 63 7.83 -1.16 4.76
CA ALA A 63 6.61 -0.37 4.72
C ALA A 63 5.38 -1.29 4.65
N ALA A 64 4.29 -0.85 5.26
CA ALA A 64 2.98 -1.43 5.02
C ALA A 64 2.50 -1.05 3.61
N PRO A 65 1.79 -1.94 2.90
CA PRO A 65 1.23 -1.59 1.60
C PRO A 65 0.13 -0.54 1.72
N ASN A 66 0.15 0.44 0.82
CA ASN A 66 -0.95 1.38 0.65
C ASN A 66 -2.13 0.66 0.00
N ILE A 67 -3.29 0.68 0.64
CA ILE A 67 -4.51 0.07 0.11
C ILE A 67 -5.31 1.14 -0.62
N VAL A 68 -5.55 0.92 -1.90
CA VAL A 68 -6.26 1.83 -2.78
C VAL A 68 -7.43 1.08 -3.40
N SER A 69 -8.58 1.69 -3.50
CA SER A 69 -9.70 1.11 -4.24
C SER A 69 -9.67 1.56 -5.72
N SER A 70 -10.48 0.93 -6.56
CA SER A 70 -10.65 1.38 -7.95
C SER A 70 -11.30 2.76 -8.09
N SER A 71 -11.78 3.33 -6.98
CA SER A 71 -12.33 4.70 -6.89
C SER A 71 -11.41 5.68 -6.15
N GLY A 72 -10.20 5.26 -5.80
CA GLY A 72 -9.22 6.08 -5.08
C GLY A 72 -8.83 5.50 -3.71
N PRO A 73 -8.08 6.23 -2.89
CA PRO A 73 -7.65 5.81 -1.57
C PRO A 73 -8.83 5.44 -0.68
N VAL A 74 -8.64 4.42 0.16
CA VAL A 74 -9.65 4.03 1.14
C VAL A 74 -9.64 5.04 2.27
N ARG A 75 -10.75 5.72 2.50
CA ARG A 75 -10.93 6.70 3.56
C ARG A 75 -11.94 6.22 4.60
N LEU A 76 -11.79 6.69 5.81
CA LEU A 76 -12.82 6.54 6.84
C LEU A 76 -14.06 7.37 6.44
N ALA A 77 -15.24 6.82 6.66
CA ALA A 77 -16.48 7.56 6.46
C ALA A 77 -16.51 8.81 7.36
N ARG A 78 -16.92 9.96 6.80
CA ARG A 78 -16.95 11.25 7.50
C ARG A 78 -15.57 11.67 8.06
N PHE A 79 -14.52 11.35 7.37
CA PHE A 79 -13.14 11.60 7.79
C PHE A 79 -12.91 13.03 8.25
N GLU A 80 -13.40 14.03 7.51
CA GLU A 80 -13.26 15.46 7.83
C GLU A 80 -13.82 15.81 9.23
N ASN A 81 -14.87 15.10 9.66
CA ASN A 81 -15.51 15.37 10.95
C ASN A 81 -14.73 14.78 12.14
N ILE A 82 -13.92 13.75 11.89
CA ILE A 82 -13.17 13.03 12.93
C ILE A 82 -11.67 13.28 12.86
N ARG A 83 -11.21 14.09 11.90
CA ARG A 83 -9.78 14.33 11.67
C ARG A 83 -9.09 14.89 12.92
N THR A 84 -9.68 15.89 13.54
CA THR A 84 -9.16 16.52 14.76
C THR A 84 -9.08 15.52 15.91
N ASP A 85 -10.14 14.72 16.11
CA ASP A 85 -10.17 13.70 17.16
C ASP A 85 -9.11 12.61 16.94
N LEU A 86 -8.87 12.23 15.67
CA LEU A 86 -7.81 11.29 15.31
C LEU A 86 -6.42 11.87 15.58
N ASP A 87 -6.20 13.15 15.25
CA ASP A 87 -4.94 13.82 15.52
C ASP A 87 -4.66 13.93 17.01
N GLU A 88 -5.67 14.23 17.82
CA GLU A 88 -5.54 14.25 19.26
C GLU A 88 -5.23 12.86 19.83
N LEU A 89 -5.93 11.84 19.34
CA LEU A 89 -5.71 10.45 19.73
C LEU A 89 -4.30 9.95 19.40
N THR A 90 -3.82 10.28 18.19
CA THR A 90 -2.51 9.80 17.72
C THR A 90 -1.34 10.58 18.31
N ARG A 91 -1.54 11.80 18.80
CA ARG A 91 -0.55 12.60 19.52
C ARG A 91 -0.47 12.28 21.01
N SER A 92 -1.46 11.61 21.57
CA SER A 92 -1.44 11.26 22.98
C SER A 92 -0.38 10.19 23.24
N GLU A 93 0.54 10.48 24.17
CA GLU A 93 1.51 9.49 24.64
C GLU A 93 0.82 8.40 25.46
N SER A 94 1.26 7.17 25.26
CA SER A 94 0.76 6.02 25.98
C SER A 94 1.89 5.29 26.69
N ASP A 95 1.72 5.00 27.98
CA ASP A 95 2.65 4.15 28.74
C ASP A 95 2.65 2.69 28.26
N SER A 96 1.71 2.34 27.40
CA SER A 96 1.60 1.01 26.79
C SER A 96 2.29 0.95 25.44
N LEU A 97 3.24 0.02 25.28
CA LEU A 97 3.88 -0.26 24.00
C LEU A 97 2.86 -0.58 22.89
N PHE A 98 1.76 -1.27 23.23
CA PHE A 98 0.68 -1.56 22.29
C PHE A 98 -0.10 -0.31 21.90
N GLY A 99 -0.38 0.57 22.86
CA GLY A 99 -1.02 1.86 22.63
C GLY A 99 -0.19 2.71 21.69
N GLU A 100 1.10 2.86 21.98
CA GLU A 100 2.04 3.63 21.16
C GLU A 100 2.17 3.07 19.75
N THR A 101 2.31 1.75 19.62
CA THR A 101 2.38 1.11 18.31
C THR A 101 1.08 1.27 17.52
N PHE A 102 -0.08 1.17 18.19
CA PHE A 102 -1.38 1.35 17.55
C PHE A 102 -1.57 2.77 17.03
N THR A 103 -1.29 3.79 17.86
CA THR A 103 -1.39 5.20 17.46
C THR A 103 -0.50 5.52 16.28
N GLN A 104 0.74 5.03 16.26
CA GLN A 104 1.65 5.18 15.12
C GLN A 104 1.14 4.51 13.83
N ILE A 105 0.52 3.34 13.93
CA ILE A 105 -0.07 2.66 12.77
C ILE A 105 -1.25 3.48 12.23
N VAL A 106 -2.12 3.97 13.10
CA VAL A 106 -3.28 4.79 12.72
C VAL A 106 -2.82 6.10 12.07
N ASP A 107 -1.88 6.80 12.69
CA ASP A 107 -1.32 8.04 12.15
C ASP A 107 -0.75 7.86 10.75
N ARG A 108 0.08 6.84 10.55
CA ARG A 108 0.65 6.53 9.23
C ARG A 108 -0.41 6.15 8.19
N ALA A 109 -1.45 5.43 8.59
CA ALA A 109 -2.52 5.03 7.69
C ALA A 109 -3.36 6.23 7.24
N VAL A 110 -3.67 7.12 8.18
CA VAL A 110 -4.45 8.34 7.93
C VAL A 110 -3.67 9.31 7.05
N ASN A 111 -2.48 9.69 7.48
CA ASN A 111 -1.63 10.64 6.75
C ASN A 111 -1.24 10.10 5.36
N GLY A 112 -0.92 8.81 5.26
CA GLY A 112 -0.62 8.19 3.96
C GLY A 112 -1.81 8.14 3.00
N ALA A 113 -3.03 7.98 3.51
CA ALA A 113 -4.23 8.02 2.68
C ALA A 113 -4.54 9.45 2.17
N GLU A 114 -4.35 10.47 3.01
CA GLU A 114 -4.51 11.87 2.63
C GLU A 114 -3.44 12.30 1.61
N GLU A 115 -2.18 11.98 1.89
CA GLU A 115 -1.08 12.27 0.98
C GLU A 115 -1.33 11.66 -0.41
N LEU A 116 -1.71 10.40 -0.46
CA LEU A 116 -2.02 9.70 -1.71
C LEU A 116 -3.22 10.33 -2.43
N GLN A 117 -4.24 10.76 -1.70
CA GLN A 117 -5.38 11.45 -2.30
C GLN A 117 -4.96 12.78 -2.94
N ASN A 118 -4.17 13.57 -2.25
CA ASN A 118 -3.67 14.84 -2.77
C ASN A 118 -2.84 14.61 -4.05
N PHE A 119 -2.03 13.55 -4.08
CA PHE A 119 -1.29 13.19 -5.30
C PHE A 119 -2.20 12.77 -6.46
N LEU A 120 -3.25 12.02 -6.18
CA LEU A 120 -4.17 11.55 -7.23
C LEU A 120 -5.13 12.64 -7.72
N GLU A 121 -5.39 13.67 -6.92
CA GLU A 121 -6.20 14.83 -7.29
C GLU A 121 -5.39 15.92 -8.01
N ALA A 122 -4.06 15.86 -7.94
CA ALA A 122 -3.22 16.78 -8.67
C ALA A 122 -3.37 16.58 -10.20
N ASP A 123 -3.47 17.66 -10.94
CA ASP A 123 -3.63 17.64 -12.41
C ASP A 123 -2.51 16.84 -13.09
N GLU A 124 -1.32 16.82 -12.51
CA GLU A 124 -0.15 16.08 -13.01
C GLU A 124 -0.31 14.56 -12.94
N ALA A 125 -1.17 14.06 -12.03
CA ALA A 125 -1.44 12.63 -11.89
C ALA A 125 -2.48 12.12 -12.90
N ALA A 126 -3.23 13.02 -13.52
CA ALA A 126 -4.28 12.65 -14.46
C ALA A 126 -3.69 12.01 -15.73
N VAL A 127 -3.99 10.75 -15.96
CA VAL A 127 -3.72 10.12 -17.26
C VAL A 127 -4.63 10.76 -18.29
N SER A 128 -4.10 11.70 -19.06
CA SER A 128 -4.83 12.50 -20.04
C SER A 128 -5.26 11.72 -21.29
N SER A 129 -4.73 10.53 -21.51
CA SER A 129 -5.10 9.69 -22.62
C SER A 129 -6.46 9.05 -22.39
N ALA A 130 -7.26 8.95 -23.46
CA ALA A 130 -8.56 8.28 -23.42
C ALA A 130 -8.39 6.81 -22.96
N TRP A 131 -8.72 6.56 -21.70
CA TRP A 131 -8.72 5.21 -21.14
C TRP A 131 -9.95 4.45 -21.66
N SER A 132 -9.76 3.58 -22.62
CA SER A 132 -10.85 2.84 -23.28
C SER A 132 -11.18 1.48 -22.62
N GLY A 133 -10.41 1.09 -21.60
CA GLY A 133 -10.61 -0.19 -20.90
C GLY A 133 -11.87 -0.19 -20.04
N SER A 134 -12.58 -1.31 -20.01
CA SER A 134 -13.75 -1.54 -19.17
C SER A 134 -13.57 -2.78 -18.27
N GLY A 135 -14.33 -2.85 -17.19
CA GLY A 135 -14.29 -3.93 -16.23
C GLY A 135 -13.28 -3.74 -15.09
N THR A 136 -13.31 -4.67 -14.14
CA THR A 136 -12.61 -4.55 -12.85
C THR A 136 -11.11 -4.36 -13.00
N VAL A 137 -10.45 -5.12 -13.87
CA VAL A 137 -8.99 -5.01 -14.05
C VAL A 137 -8.63 -3.69 -14.73
N ALA A 138 -9.41 -3.27 -15.71
CA ALA A 138 -9.17 -1.99 -16.38
C ALA A 138 -9.28 -0.81 -15.42
N SER A 139 -10.27 -0.83 -14.52
CA SER A 139 -10.43 0.19 -13.48
C SER A 139 -9.23 0.18 -12.51
N GLN A 140 -8.77 -0.98 -12.07
CA GLN A 140 -7.59 -1.10 -11.23
C GLN A 140 -6.32 -0.58 -11.93
N LEU A 141 -6.12 -0.95 -13.19
CA LEU A 141 -4.96 -0.48 -13.97
C LEU A 141 -4.99 1.03 -14.23
N LYS A 142 -6.17 1.63 -14.35
CA LYS A 142 -6.31 3.09 -14.42
C LYS A 142 -5.77 3.76 -13.16
N VAL A 143 -6.10 3.23 -11.99
CA VAL A 143 -5.56 3.75 -10.72
C VAL A 143 -4.03 3.57 -10.66
N VAL A 144 -3.51 2.42 -11.09
CA VAL A 144 -2.06 2.21 -11.21
C VAL A 144 -1.41 3.26 -12.09
N ALA A 145 -2.00 3.52 -13.27
CA ALA A 145 -1.48 4.51 -14.21
C ALA A 145 -1.47 5.93 -13.60
N ASN A 146 -2.50 6.30 -12.84
CA ASN A 146 -2.55 7.59 -12.15
C ASN A 146 -1.46 7.70 -11.07
N ILE A 147 -1.24 6.63 -10.28
CA ILE A 147 -0.17 6.62 -9.27
C ILE A 147 1.21 6.75 -9.94
N ILE A 148 1.44 6.04 -11.03
CA ILE A 148 2.69 6.17 -11.82
C ILE A 148 2.83 7.60 -12.37
N GLY A 149 1.74 8.22 -12.85
CA GLY A 149 1.74 9.61 -13.29
C GLY A 149 2.13 10.59 -12.18
N ALA A 150 1.77 10.29 -10.95
CA ALA A 150 2.11 11.07 -9.76
C ALA A 150 3.49 10.73 -9.16
N GLN A 151 4.32 9.92 -9.81
CA GLN A 151 5.60 9.43 -9.26
C GLN A 151 6.53 10.55 -8.77
N ARG A 152 6.53 11.70 -9.44
CA ARG A 152 7.33 12.85 -9.02
C ARG A 152 6.88 13.42 -7.67
N LEU A 153 5.58 13.35 -7.39
CA LEU A 153 4.99 13.82 -6.13
C LEU A 153 5.18 12.80 -5.00
N THR A 154 5.09 11.52 -5.33
CA THR A 154 5.31 10.44 -4.35
C THR A 154 6.77 10.25 -3.99
N GLU A 155 7.68 10.83 -4.80
CA GLU A 155 9.13 10.72 -4.64
C GLU A 155 9.66 9.29 -4.50
N SER A 156 8.91 8.30 -4.96
CA SER A 156 9.32 6.90 -4.87
C SER A 156 10.20 6.51 -6.06
N GLU A 157 11.25 5.74 -5.79
CA GLU A 157 12.19 5.26 -6.79
C GLU A 157 11.83 3.86 -7.30
N ARG A 158 11.19 3.07 -6.45
CA ARG A 158 10.72 1.72 -6.78
C ARG A 158 9.33 1.50 -6.22
N GLU A 159 8.43 1.06 -7.07
CA GLU A 159 7.03 0.81 -6.72
C GLU A 159 6.61 -0.59 -7.15
N VAL A 160 5.75 -1.21 -6.35
CA VAL A 160 5.11 -2.48 -6.68
C VAL A 160 3.61 -2.33 -6.54
N PHE A 161 2.90 -2.78 -7.57
CA PHE A 161 1.45 -2.74 -7.62
C PHE A 161 0.86 -4.14 -7.61
N PHE A 162 -0.18 -4.35 -6.82
CA PHE A 162 -0.97 -5.56 -6.82
C PHE A 162 -2.38 -5.27 -7.33
N VAL A 163 -2.71 -5.88 -8.46
CA VAL A 163 -4.06 -5.90 -9.04
C VAL A 163 -4.56 -7.34 -9.08
N ARG A 164 -5.86 -7.54 -9.01
CA ARG A 164 -6.44 -8.88 -8.99
C ARG A 164 -7.53 -9.00 -10.05
N TYR A 165 -7.38 -10.02 -10.87
CA TYR A 165 -8.47 -10.53 -11.70
C TYR A 165 -9.19 -11.63 -10.91
N GLY A 166 -10.49 -11.54 -10.78
CA GLY A 166 -11.33 -12.52 -10.10
C GLY A 166 -12.52 -12.88 -10.99
N GLY A 167 -13.20 -13.98 -10.65
CA GLY A 167 -14.42 -14.36 -11.38
C GLY A 167 -14.33 -15.71 -12.12
N TRP A 168 -13.42 -16.58 -11.67
CA TRP A 168 -13.46 -18.02 -12.04
C TRP A 168 -14.35 -18.79 -11.11
#